data_fb6904acb0aa059b16002dde43aa604c
#
_entry.id   fb6904acb0aa059b16002dde43aa604c
#
_cell.length_a   1.000
_cell.length_b   1.000
_cell.length_c   1.000
_cell.angle_alpha   90.00
_cell.angle_beta   90.00
_cell.angle_gamma   90.00
#
_symmetry.space_group_name_H-M   'P 1'
#
loop_
_entity.id
_entity.type
_entity.pdbx_description
1 polymer ?
#
loop_
_entity_poly.entity_id
_entity_poly.type
_entity_poly.pdbx_seq_one_letter_code
_entity_poly.pdbx_strand_id
1 'polypeptide(L)'
;MTLIKSISGIRGTIGGRTGDTLNPLDIVKFTTAYATFIRRHTTNGSGKIVVGRDARMSGQMVDSIVSGTLVGMGFDVLNIGLATTPTTELAVTMSGADGGIIITASHNPRQWNALKLLNSHGEFLTKDDGNEVLDIAEREDFEYAEVDHLGKIINDSSFDDRHIESVLNLNLVDAEAIRKAGFKVCVDSINSVGGVILPKLLDRLGVEYKFLNADPTGDFAHNPEPLEKNLSGIMDEMKTGAYNLGIVVDPDVDRLAFICEDGRMFGEEYTLVSVADYVLSHTPGNTVSNLSSTRALRDVTQQHGGTYTAAAVGEVNVTTKMKEVGAVIGGEGNGGVIYPESHYGRDALVGIALFLSSLAHKGCKVSELRATFPEYFIAKNRIDLTPSTDVDAILEKVKQLYSNEQVNDIDGVKIDFPDKWVHLRKSNTEPIIRVYSEASTMEAADALGKHIMQVVYDMQ
;
A
#
# COMPACT_ATOMS: atom_id res chain seq x y z
N MET A 1 -4.20 -12.64 -21.10
CA MET A 1 -3.91 -13.29 -19.80
C MET A 1 -3.73 -12.20 -18.77
N THR A 2 -4.50 -12.20 -17.66
CA THR A 2 -4.41 -11.21 -16.57
C THR A 2 -4.01 -11.86 -15.23
N LEU A 3 -3.90 -13.20 -15.16
CA LEU A 3 -3.46 -13.89 -13.96
C LEU A 3 -1.98 -13.61 -13.71
N ILE A 4 -1.71 -12.91 -12.62
CA ILE A 4 -0.36 -12.55 -12.16
C ILE A 4 -0.10 -13.31 -10.87
N LYS A 5 0.95 -14.12 -10.88
CA LYS A 5 1.45 -14.88 -9.76
C LYS A 5 2.72 -14.18 -9.28
N SER A 6 2.67 -13.52 -8.16
CA SER A 6 3.79 -12.74 -7.64
C SER A 6 3.93 -12.91 -6.13
N ILE A 7 5.07 -12.52 -5.62
CA ILE A 7 5.34 -12.50 -4.16
C ILE A 7 4.35 -11.62 -3.39
N SER A 8 3.79 -10.59 -4.04
CA SER A 8 2.77 -9.72 -3.43
C SER A 8 1.34 -10.27 -3.54
N GLY A 9 1.20 -11.55 -3.88
CA GLY A 9 -0.07 -12.25 -3.98
C GLY A 9 -0.44 -12.69 -5.39
N ILE A 10 -1.56 -13.36 -5.48
CA ILE A 10 -2.13 -13.93 -6.70
C ILE A 10 -3.28 -13.02 -7.12
N ARG A 11 -3.14 -12.33 -8.24
CA ARG A 11 -4.14 -11.37 -8.71
C ARG A 11 -4.55 -11.61 -10.15
N GLY A 12 -5.75 -11.20 -10.51
CA GLY A 12 -6.25 -11.27 -11.88
C GLY A 12 -7.64 -10.65 -12.03
N THR A 13 -8.09 -10.50 -13.27
CA THR A 13 -9.49 -10.18 -13.51
C THR A 13 -10.35 -11.41 -13.20
N ILE A 14 -11.51 -11.17 -12.60
CA ILE A 14 -12.43 -12.24 -12.22
C ILE A 14 -13.19 -12.77 -13.45
N GLY A 15 -13.29 -14.09 -13.56
CA GLY A 15 -13.99 -14.79 -14.66
C GLY A 15 -13.06 -15.12 -15.83
N GLY A 16 -13.61 -15.67 -16.91
CA GLY A 16 -12.84 -16.07 -18.09
C GLY A 16 -12.34 -17.53 -18.03
N ARG A 17 -11.26 -17.83 -18.75
CA ARG A 17 -10.71 -19.20 -18.84
C ARG A 17 -9.75 -19.48 -17.70
N THR A 18 -9.74 -20.73 -17.23
CA THR A 18 -8.77 -21.24 -16.24
C THR A 18 -7.34 -21.00 -16.71
N GLY A 19 -6.50 -20.47 -15.82
CA GLY A 19 -5.10 -20.15 -16.12
C GLY A 19 -4.86 -18.78 -16.80
N ASP A 20 -5.92 -18.13 -17.32
CA ASP A 20 -5.79 -16.81 -17.95
C ASP A 20 -6.16 -15.66 -17.00
N THR A 21 -7.02 -15.94 -16.05
CA THR A 21 -7.64 -14.98 -15.13
C THR A 21 -7.76 -15.60 -13.75
N LEU A 22 -8.12 -14.80 -12.73
CA LEU A 22 -8.40 -15.33 -11.40
C LEU A 22 -9.81 -15.94 -11.38
N ASN A 23 -9.92 -17.25 -11.35
CA ASN A 23 -11.17 -18.00 -11.35
C ASN A 23 -11.28 -18.89 -10.10
N PRO A 24 -12.44 -19.54 -9.84
CA PRO A 24 -12.63 -20.36 -8.65
C PRO A 24 -11.59 -21.49 -8.46
N LEU A 25 -11.12 -22.14 -9.55
CA LEU A 25 -10.11 -23.19 -9.45
C LEU A 25 -8.74 -22.64 -9.02
N ASP A 26 -8.36 -21.48 -9.55
CA ASP A 26 -7.13 -20.81 -9.14
C ASP A 26 -7.21 -20.39 -7.66
N ILE A 27 -8.37 -19.88 -7.21
CA ILE A 27 -8.58 -19.50 -5.80
C ILE A 27 -8.40 -20.72 -4.90
N VAL A 28 -9.02 -21.86 -5.20
CA VAL A 28 -8.83 -23.11 -4.44
C VAL A 28 -7.36 -23.51 -4.43
N LYS A 29 -6.73 -23.57 -5.61
CA LYS A 29 -5.34 -24.00 -5.79
C LYS A 29 -4.36 -23.20 -4.95
N PHE A 30 -4.40 -21.88 -5.05
CA PHE A 30 -3.47 -21.01 -4.33
C PHE A 30 -3.78 -20.88 -2.83
N THR A 31 -5.05 -20.98 -2.43
CA THR A 31 -5.43 -21.06 -1.02
C THR A 31 -4.92 -22.35 -0.38
N THR A 32 -5.05 -23.49 -1.08
CA THR A 32 -4.53 -24.79 -0.63
C THR A 32 -3.01 -24.79 -0.52
N ALA A 33 -2.32 -24.19 -1.51
CA ALA A 33 -0.86 -24.06 -1.49
C ALA A 33 -0.38 -23.22 -0.33
N TYR A 34 -1.03 -22.08 -0.09
CA TYR A 34 -0.73 -21.22 1.06
C TYR A 34 -0.98 -21.94 2.39
N ALA A 35 -2.10 -22.60 2.56
CA ALA A 35 -2.40 -23.37 3.77
C ALA A 35 -1.36 -24.49 4.01
N THR A 36 -0.90 -25.15 2.95
CA THR A 36 0.18 -26.15 3.00
C THR A 36 1.50 -25.52 3.43
N PHE A 37 1.84 -24.35 2.88
CA PHE A 37 3.02 -23.57 3.29
C PHE A 37 2.95 -23.20 4.78
N ILE A 38 1.84 -22.63 5.25
CA ILE A 38 1.66 -22.27 6.68
C ILE A 38 1.85 -23.50 7.57
N ARG A 39 1.24 -24.64 7.22
CA ARG A 39 1.38 -25.87 8.01
C ARG A 39 2.83 -26.36 8.12
N ARG A 40 3.61 -26.20 7.06
CA ARG A 40 5.03 -26.63 7.02
C ARG A 40 5.94 -25.73 7.86
N HIS A 41 5.61 -24.44 7.92
CA HIS A 41 6.43 -23.42 8.58
C HIS A 41 5.97 -23.07 10.01
N THR A 42 4.83 -23.61 10.45
CA THR A 42 4.32 -23.35 11.79
C THR A 42 4.46 -24.58 12.68
N THR A 43 5.29 -24.48 13.71
CA THR A 43 5.45 -25.51 14.74
C THR A 43 4.63 -25.11 15.97
N ASN A 44 3.70 -25.94 16.43
CA ASN A 44 2.80 -25.64 17.55
C ASN A 44 1.92 -24.39 17.30
N GLY A 45 1.44 -24.22 16.08
CA GLY A 45 0.56 -23.12 15.69
C GLY A 45 -0.82 -23.17 16.32
N SER A 46 -1.54 -22.09 16.16
CA SER A 46 -2.93 -21.96 16.62
C SER A 46 -3.94 -22.77 15.78
N GLY A 47 -3.52 -23.19 14.57
CA GLY A 47 -4.40 -23.77 13.56
C GLY A 47 -5.41 -22.76 13.00
N LYS A 48 -5.13 -21.46 13.10
CA LYS A 48 -6.05 -20.37 12.72
C LYS A 48 -5.47 -19.51 11.60
N ILE A 49 -6.32 -19.16 10.62
CA ILE A 49 -5.99 -18.20 9.56
C ILE A 49 -7.03 -17.10 9.56
N VAL A 50 -6.58 -15.84 9.53
CA VAL A 50 -7.46 -14.67 9.39
C VAL A 50 -7.84 -14.48 7.92
N VAL A 51 -9.10 -14.14 7.67
CA VAL A 51 -9.58 -13.75 6.33
C VAL A 51 -10.31 -12.42 6.44
N GLY A 52 -9.83 -11.41 5.69
CA GLY A 52 -10.48 -10.12 5.54
C GLY A 52 -10.58 -9.72 4.07
N ARG A 53 -11.50 -8.83 3.73
CA ARG A 53 -11.69 -8.38 2.35
C ARG A 53 -12.10 -6.93 2.22
N ASP A 54 -11.76 -6.31 1.10
CA ASP A 54 -12.36 -5.04 0.68
C ASP A 54 -13.80 -5.24 0.18
N ALA A 55 -14.43 -4.16 -0.28
CA ALA A 55 -15.82 -4.21 -0.72
C ALA A 55 -16.01 -4.62 -2.20
N ARG A 56 -14.96 -5.08 -2.90
CA ARG A 56 -15.06 -5.48 -4.31
C ARG A 56 -16.24 -6.43 -4.53
N MET A 57 -16.98 -6.23 -5.63
CA MET A 57 -18.18 -6.99 -5.99
C MET A 57 -17.96 -8.50 -6.00
N SER A 58 -16.76 -8.95 -6.37
CA SER A 58 -16.37 -10.37 -6.34
C SER A 58 -15.96 -10.87 -4.96
N GLY A 59 -15.80 -9.98 -3.98
CA GLY A 59 -15.20 -10.29 -2.67
C GLY A 59 -15.91 -11.42 -1.94
N GLN A 60 -17.24 -11.39 -1.87
CA GLN A 60 -18.01 -12.42 -1.18
C GLN A 60 -17.84 -13.82 -1.82
N MET A 61 -17.81 -13.89 -3.15
CA MET A 61 -17.59 -15.17 -3.86
C MET A 61 -16.20 -15.71 -3.56
N VAL A 62 -15.17 -14.85 -3.65
CA VAL A 62 -13.77 -15.22 -3.36
C VAL A 62 -13.63 -15.66 -1.90
N ASP A 63 -14.18 -14.91 -0.95
CA ASP A 63 -14.16 -15.23 0.48
C ASP A 63 -14.80 -16.61 0.78
N SER A 64 -15.95 -16.89 0.17
CA SER A 64 -16.63 -18.20 0.37
C SER A 64 -15.75 -19.37 -0.08
N ILE A 65 -15.01 -19.21 -1.18
CA ILE A 65 -14.09 -20.24 -1.71
C ILE A 65 -12.84 -20.36 -0.81
N VAL A 66 -12.24 -19.24 -0.45
CA VAL A 66 -11.05 -19.19 0.44
C VAL A 66 -11.40 -19.85 1.79
N SER A 67 -12.46 -19.38 2.44
CA SER A 67 -12.87 -19.87 3.76
C SER A 67 -13.21 -21.37 3.73
N GLY A 68 -13.98 -21.83 2.74
CA GLY A 68 -14.28 -23.24 2.58
C GLY A 68 -13.06 -24.11 2.32
N THR A 69 -12.11 -23.62 1.52
CA THR A 69 -10.84 -24.33 1.24
C THR A 69 -9.98 -24.44 2.51
N LEU A 70 -9.84 -23.38 3.28
CA LEU A 70 -9.09 -23.40 4.54
C LEU A 70 -9.70 -24.36 5.56
N VAL A 71 -11.04 -24.39 5.69
CA VAL A 71 -11.75 -25.37 6.52
C VAL A 71 -11.44 -26.80 6.06
N GLY A 72 -11.47 -27.06 4.76
CA GLY A 72 -11.09 -28.35 4.17
C GLY A 72 -9.62 -28.73 4.39
N MET A 73 -8.77 -27.73 4.58
CA MET A 73 -7.36 -27.92 4.96
C MET A 73 -7.16 -28.11 6.48
N GLY A 74 -8.22 -28.07 7.29
CA GLY A 74 -8.18 -28.26 8.75
C GLY A 74 -7.79 -27.01 9.54
N PHE A 75 -7.87 -25.82 8.95
CA PHE A 75 -7.66 -24.56 9.67
C PHE A 75 -8.97 -23.96 10.15
N ASP A 76 -8.99 -23.44 11.36
CA ASP A 76 -10.03 -22.51 11.80
C ASP A 76 -9.86 -21.17 11.05
N VAL A 77 -10.94 -20.69 10.46
CA VAL A 77 -10.98 -19.43 9.73
C VAL A 77 -11.55 -18.35 10.64
N LEU A 78 -10.73 -17.37 11.03
CA LEU A 78 -11.20 -16.14 11.67
C LEU A 78 -11.58 -15.16 10.56
N ASN A 79 -12.86 -15.15 10.18
CA ASN A 79 -13.39 -14.27 9.14
C ASN A 79 -13.79 -12.93 9.75
N ILE A 80 -13.08 -11.87 9.43
CA ILE A 80 -13.32 -10.51 9.94
C ILE A 80 -14.20 -9.68 8.99
N GLY A 81 -14.64 -10.26 7.88
CA GLY A 81 -15.58 -9.65 6.94
C GLY A 81 -14.99 -8.52 6.10
N LEU A 82 -15.76 -7.43 5.98
CA LEU A 82 -15.26 -6.19 5.34
C LEU A 82 -14.24 -5.55 6.26
N ALA A 83 -12.99 -5.52 5.80
CA ALA A 83 -11.86 -5.01 6.57
C ALA A 83 -10.82 -4.38 5.67
N THR A 84 -10.02 -3.48 6.22
CA THR A 84 -8.88 -2.89 5.51
C THR A 84 -7.71 -3.87 5.47
N THR A 85 -6.75 -3.63 4.58
CA THR A 85 -5.46 -4.34 4.57
C THR A 85 -4.79 -4.26 5.95
N PRO A 86 -4.54 -3.07 6.54
CA PRO A 86 -3.90 -2.98 7.85
C PRO A 86 -4.74 -3.61 9.00
N THR A 87 -6.08 -3.52 8.96
CA THR A 87 -6.91 -4.20 9.95
C THR A 87 -6.71 -5.72 9.90
N THR A 88 -6.57 -6.29 8.71
CA THR A 88 -6.35 -7.73 8.54
C THR A 88 -4.96 -8.15 9.01
N GLU A 89 -3.94 -7.35 8.72
CA GLU A 89 -2.57 -7.54 9.21
C GLU A 89 -2.52 -7.56 10.75
N LEU A 90 -3.11 -6.55 11.38
CA LEU A 90 -3.22 -6.47 12.83
C LEU A 90 -4.06 -7.61 13.43
N ALA A 91 -5.12 -8.05 12.76
CA ALA A 91 -5.95 -9.15 13.24
C ALA A 91 -5.17 -10.47 13.34
N VAL A 92 -4.18 -10.72 12.46
CA VAL A 92 -3.28 -11.87 12.56
C VAL A 92 -2.54 -11.87 13.89
N THR A 93 -1.86 -10.78 14.20
CA THR A 93 -1.05 -10.65 15.44
C THR A 93 -1.93 -10.59 16.69
N MET A 94 -3.02 -9.81 16.67
CA MET A 94 -3.92 -9.64 17.81
C MET A 94 -4.69 -10.94 18.17
N SER A 95 -4.91 -11.83 17.20
CA SER A 95 -5.59 -13.10 17.44
C SER A 95 -4.63 -14.29 17.65
N GLY A 96 -3.31 -14.07 17.46
CA GLY A 96 -2.31 -15.12 17.46
C GLY A 96 -2.54 -16.16 16.36
N ALA A 97 -3.02 -15.72 15.19
CA ALA A 97 -3.21 -16.60 14.04
C ALA A 97 -1.88 -16.95 13.37
N ASP A 98 -1.86 -18.09 12.67
CA ASP A 98 -0.65 -18.58 11.99
C ASP A 98 -0.36 -17.85 10.69
N GLY A 99 -1.35 -17.09 10.19
CA GLY A 99 -1.26 -16.28 9.00
C GLY A 99 -2.58 -15.64 8.64
N GLY A 100 -2.64 -15.01 7.45
CA GLY A 100 -3.86 -14.37 6.97
C GLY A 100 -3.94 -14.28 5.45
N ILE A 101 -5.15 -14.11 4.95
CA ILE A 101 -5.44 -13.82 3.54
C ILE A 101 -6.26 -12.55 3.47
N ILE A 102 -5.76 -11.56 2.72
CA ILE A 102 -6.52 -10.36 2.40
C ILE A 102 -7.05 -10.49 0.97
N ILE A 103 -8.35 -10.40 0.81
CA ILE A 103 -9.02 -10.49 -0.49
C ILE A 103 -9.23 -9.08 -1.02
N THR A 104 -8.27 -8.59 -1.77
CA THR A 104 -8.27 -7.24 -2.37
C THR A 104 -7.26 -7.15 -3.51
N ALA A 105 -7.56 -6.35 -4.51
CA ALA A 105 -6.60 -5.96 -5.54
C ALA A 105 -6.18 -4.47 -5.40
N SER A 106 -6.29 -3.89 -4.18
CA SER A 106 -5.94 -2.50 -3.87
C SER A 106 -6.52 -1.52 -4.91
N HIS A 107 -5.70 -0.70 -5.51
CA HIS A 107 -6.08 0.32 -6.51
C HIS A 107 -6.38 -0.21 -7.92
N ASN A 108 -6.34 -1.52 -8.18
CA ASN A 108 -6.75 -2.06 -9.48
C ASN A 108 -8.26 -1.82 -9.72
N PRO A 109 -8.69 -1.68 -10.99
CA PRO A 109 -10.10 -1.49 -11.34
C PRO A 109 -11.02 -2.60 -10.81
N ARG A 110 -12.33 -2.33 -10.75
CA ARG A 110 -13.34 -3.18 -10.08
C ARG A 110 -13.41 -4.64 -10.52
N GLN A 111 -13.02 -4.94 -11.77
CA GLN A 111 -13.01 -6.30 -12.32
C GLN A 111 -11.85 -7.17 -11.82
N TRP A 112 -10.88 -6.58 -11.11
CA TRP A 112 -9.75 -7.29 -10.51
C TRP A 112 -10.07 -7.75 -9.08
N ASN A 113 -9.45 -8.85 -8.67
CA ASN A 113 -9.32 -9.23 -7.27
C ASN A 113 -7.99 -9.95 -7.06
N ALA A 114 -7.62 -10.19 -5.81
CA ALA A 114 -6.40 -10.91 -5.48
C ALA A 114 -6.49 -11.60 -4.12
N LEU A 115 -5.58 -12.54 -3.89
CA LEU A 115 -5.25 -13.13 -2.61
C LEU A 115 -3.89 -12.56 -2.19
N LYS A 116 -3.85 -11.66 -1.21
CA LYS A 116 -2.64 -11.19 -0.57
C LYS A 116 -2.37 -12.07 0.65
N LEU A 117 -1.18 -12.64 0.77
CA LEU A 117 -0.84 -13.68 1.72
C LEU A 117 0.04 -13.12 2.84
N LEU A 118 -0.34 -13.37 4.08
CA LEU A 118 0.35 -12.89 5.28
C LEU A 118 1.00 -14.05 6.05
N ASN A 119 2.15 -13.76 6.68
CA ASN A 119 2.79 -14.64 7.67
C ASN A 119 2.16 -14.45 9.07
N SER A 120 2.66 -15.16 10.07
CA SER A 120 2.19 -15.08 11.48
C SER A 120 2.47 -13.74 12.17
N HIS A 121 3.29 -12.89 11.56
CA HIS A 121 3.54 -11.51 12.05
C HIS A 121 2.58 -10.49 11.45
N GLY A 122 1.60 -10.93 10.64
CA GLY A 122 0.70 -10.04 9.92
C GLY A 122 1.38 -9.29 8.77
N GLU A 123 2.49 -9.76 8.27
CA GLU A 123 3.26 -9.15 7.19
C GLU A 123 3.13 -9.96 5.91
N PHE A 124 3.25 -9.32 4.75
CA PHE A 124 3.28 -10.03 3.48
C PHE A 124 4.44 -11.03 3.42
N LEU A 125 4.21 -12.14 2.74
CA LEU A 125 5.23 -13.16 2.51
C LEU A 125 6.46 -12.56 1.81
N THR A 126 7.65 -13.03 2.20
CA THR A 126 8.89 -12.69 1.51
C THR A 126 8.92 -13.28 0.09
N LYS A 127 9.93 -12.88 -0.70
CA LYS A 127 10.11 -13.42 -2.04
C LYS A 127 10.30 -14.94 -2.03
N ASP A 128 11.06 -15.44 -1.07
CA ASP A 128 11.36 -16.86 -0.96
C ASP A 128 10.12 -17.65 -0.53
N ASP A 129 9.36 -17.14 0.46
CA ASP A 129 8.08 -17.73 0.89
C ASP A 129 7.06 -17.77 -0.25
N GLY A 130 6.93 -16.66 -0.98
CA GLY A 130 6.02 -16.58 -2.13
C GLY A 130 6.37 -17.56 -3.25
N ASN A 131 7.66 -17.74 -3.54
CA ASN A 131 8.14 -18.73 -4.50
C ASN A 131 7.83 -20.15 -4.03
N GLU A 132 8.00 -20.46 -2.74
CA GLU A 132 7.64 -21.76 -2.19
C GLU A 132 6.14 -22.05 -2.34
N VAL A 133 5.27 -21.05 -2.06
CA VAL A 133 3.82 -21.19 -2.26
C VAL A 133 3.50 -21.49 -3.74
N LEU A 134 4.18 -20.82 -4.68
CA LEU A 134 3.99 -21.08 -6.12
C LEU A 134 4.46 -22.48 -6.51
N ASP A 135 5.59 -22.96 -5.98
CA ASP A 135 6.10 -24.31 -6.21
C ASP A 135 5.14 -25.37 -5.67
N ILE A 136 4.60 -25.18 -4.46
CA ILE A 136 3.58 -26.06 -3.89
C ILE A 136 2.34 -26.09 -4.79
N ALA A 137 1.89 -24.94 -5.27
CA ALA A 137 0.75 -24.85 -6.18
C ALA A 137 1.01 -25.56 -7.51
N GLU A 138 2.21 -25.49 -8.06
CA GLU A 138 2.57 -26.13 -9.33
C GLU A 138 2.62 -27.65 -9.21
N ARG A 139 3.20 -28.17 -8.13
CA ARG A 139 3.30 -29.61 -7.86
C ARG A 139 1.98 -30.24 -7.41
N GLU A 140 1.00 -29.42 -6.99
CA GLU A 140 -0.25 -29.89 -6.39
C GLU A 140 -0.05 -30.87 -5.22
N ASP A 141 1.03 -30.64 -4.43
CA ASP A 141 1.40 -31.44 -3.26
C ASP A 141 0.49 -31.07 -2.09
N PHE A 142 -0.76 -31.48 -2.20
CA PHE A 142 -1.85 -31.10 -1.30
C PHE A 142 -2.33 -32.29 -0.47
N GLU A 143 -2.54 -32.03 0.82
CA GLU A 143 -3.16 -32.97 1.75
C GLU A 143 -4.31 -32.25 2.49
N TYR A 144 -5.53 -32.74 2.27
CA TYR A 144 -6.73 -32.21 2.92
C TYR A 144 -7.02 -32.94 4.24
N ALA A 145 -7.72 -32.26 5.13
CA ALA A 145 -8.11 -32.84 6.41
C ALA A 145 -9.22 -33.89 6.25
N GLU A 146 -9.15 -34.95 7.06
CA GLU A 146 -10.25 -35.87 7.21
C GLU A 146 -11.42 -35.22 7.97
N VAL A 147 -12.61 -35.83 7.89
CA VAL A 147 -13.86 -35.25 8.42
C VAL A 147 -13.80 -34.84 9.89
N ASP A 148 -13.05 -35.58 10.70
CA ASP A 148 -12.91 -35.30 12.15
C ASP A 148 -11.90 -34.18 12.46
N HIS A 149 -11.16 -33.73 11.43
CA HIS A 149 -10.13 -32.71 11.54
C HIS A 149 -10.42 -31.44 10.70
N LEU A 150 -11.66 -31.33 10.20
CA LEU A 150 -12.10 -30.10 9.51
C LEU A 150 -12.07 -28.91 10.45
N GLY A 151 -11.62 -27.77 9.93
CA GLY A 151 -11.72 -26.49 10.66
C GLY A 151 -13.15 -25.96 10.72
N LYS A 152 -13.30 -24.78 11.27
CA LYS A 152 -14.58 -24.05 11.35
C LYS A 152 -14.40 -22.60 10.99
N ILE A 153 -15.50 -21.93 10.58
CA ILE A 153 -15.52 -20.48 10.35
C ILE A 153 -16.00 -19.78 11.62
N ILE A 154 -15.21 -18.81 12.08
CA ILE A 154 -15.50 -17.95 13.23
C ILE A 154 -15.62 -16.53 12.68
N ASN A 155 -16.79 -15.91 12.78
CA ASN A 155 -16.99 -14.53 12.35
C ASN A 155 -16.74 -13.58 13.54
N ASP A 156 -15.89 -12.56 13.33
CA ASP A 156 -15.60 -11.52 14.34
C ASP A 156 -15.43 -10.16 13.67
N SER A 157 -16.41 -9.29 13.80
CA SER A 157 -16.42 -7.94 13.26
C SER A 157 -15.79 -6.88 14.18
N SER A 158 -15.18 -7.29 15.31
CA SER A 158 -14.64 -6.35 16.30
C SER A 158 -13.27 -5.77 15.95
N PHE A 159 -12.63 -6.27 14.89
CA PHE A 159 -11.25 -5.89 14.57
C PHE A 159 -11.09 -4.46 14.05
N ASP A 160 -12.11 -3.86 13.42
CA ASP A 160 -12.09 -2.43 13.13
C ASP A 160 -11.91 -1.59 14.40
N ASP A 161 -12.71 -1.90 15.43
CA ASP A 161 -12.67 -1.15 16.70
C ASP A 161 -11.37 -1.39 17.47
N ARG A 162 -10.81 -2.61 17.40
CA ARG A 162 -9.50 -2.92 17.98
C ARG A 162 -8.38 -2.21 17.25
N HIS A 163 -8.44 -2.13 15.93
CA HIS A 163 -7.47 -1.39 15.12
C HIS A 163 -7.52 0.11 15.47
N ILE A 164 -8.72 0.72 15.47
CA ILE A 164 -8.90 2.11 15.85
C ILE A 164 -8.36 2.38 17.26
N GLU A 165 -8.66 1.49 18.22
CA GLU A 165 -8.13 1.62 19.59
C GLU A 165 -6.60 1.58 19.61
N SER A 166 -5.96 0.69 18.83
CA SER A 166 -4.51 0.65 18.74
C SER A 166 -3.92 1.92 18.17
N VAL A 167 -4.55 2.52 17.15
CA VAL A 167 -4.13 3.80 16.56
C VAL A 167 -4.25 4.94 17.56
N LEU A 168 -5.37 5.01 18.31
CA LEU A 168 -5.58 6.06 19.31
C LEU A 168 -4.61 5.98 20.51
N ASN A 169 -4.03 4.80 20.75
CA ASN A 169 -3.06 4.55 21.82
C ASN A 169 -1.61 4.78 21.39
N LEU A 170 -1.33 5.12 20.12
CA LEU A 170 0.02 5.46 19.67
C LEU A 170 0.52 6.73 20.38
N ASN A 171 1.79 6.72 20.79
CA ASN A 171 2.39 7.79 21.59
C ASN A 171 2.29 9.19 20.95
N LEU A 172 2.31 9.28 19.62
CA LEU A 172 2.27 10.55 18.88
C LEU A 172 0.86 10.93 18.39
N VAL A 173 -0.18 10.15 18.70
CA VAL A 173 -1.56 10.50 18.40
C VAL A 173 -2.15 11.32 19.54
N ASP A 174 -2.38 12.60 19.30
CA ASP A 174 -2.97 13.52 20.28
C ASP A 174 -4.46 13.78 19.97
N ALA A 175 -5.30 12.83 20.37
CA ALA A 175 -6.75 12.91 20.15
C ALA A 175 -7.38 14.13 20.86
N GLU A 176 -6.80 14.65 21.95
CA GLU A 176 -7.29 15.83 22.64
C GLU A 176 -6.99 17.11 21.84
N ALA A 177 -5.78 17.25 21.31
CA ALA A 177 -5.42 18.37 20.44
C ALA A 177 -6.27 18.37 19.16
N ILE A 178 -6.51 17.18 18.55
CA ILE A 178 -7.38 17.05 17.36
C ILE A 178 -8.80 17.54 17.68
N ARG A 179 -9.41 17.09 18.79
CA ARG A 179 -10.75 17.55 19.20
C ARG A 179 -10.82 19.05 19.44
N LYS A 180 -9.80 19.62 20.09
CA LYS A 180 -9.72 21.07 20.35
C LYS A 180 -9.58 21.89 19.07
N ALA A 181 -8.92 21.35 18.05
CA ALA A 181 -8.74 22.02 16.77
C ALA A 181 -10.06 22.15 15.99
N GLY A 182 -11.06 21.29 16.25
CA GLY A 182 -12.39 21.38 15.66
C GLY A 182 -12.37 21.18 14.14
N PHE A 183 -11.59 20.23 13.65
CA PHE A 183 -11.47 19.98 12.22
C PHE A 183 -12.80 19.52 11.62
N LYS A 184 -13.04 20.01 10.40
CA LYS A 184 -14.09 19.52 9.50
C LYS A 184 -13.47 19.03 8.20
N VAL A 185 -13.70 17.76 7.86
CA VAL A 185 -13.04 17.10 6.74
C VAL A 185 -14.04 16.64 5.67
N CYS A 186 -13.59 16.58 4.42
CA CYS A 186 -14.28 15.87 3.35
C CYS A 186 -13.53 14.57 3.07
N VAL A 187 -14.23 13.43 2.99
CA VAL A 187 -13.60 12.11 2.83
C VAL A 187 -14.12 11.44 1.57
N ASP A 188 -13.23 10.93 0.74
CA ASP A 188 -13.58 10.05 -0.37
C ASP A 188 -13.07 8.64 -0.09
N SER A 189 -13.98 7.69 0.06
CA SER A 189 -13.71 6.29 0.37
C SER A 189 -14.00 5.32 -0.78
N ILE A 190 -14.18 5.85 -1.99
CA ILE A 190 -14.26 5.09 -3.25
C ILE A 190 -15.29 3.95 -3.28
N ASN A 191 -16.37 4.05 -2.50
CA ASN A 191 -17.36 2.98 -2.31
C ASN A 191 -16.74 1.65 -1.83
N SER A 192 -15.79 1.73 -0.91
CA SER A 192 -15.13 0.57 -0.32
C SER A 192 -15.07 0.65 1.20
N VAL A 193 -14.19 -0.17 1.83
CA VAL A 193 -14.13 -0.35 3.28
C VAL A 193 -13.72 0.90 4.06
N GLY A 194 -13.14 1.90 3.39
CA GLY A 194 -12.94 3.22 4.00
C GLY A 194 -14.24 3.86 4.51
N GLY A 195 -15.38 3.63 3.81
CA GLY A 195 -16.70 4.08 4.25
C GLY A 195 -17.23 3.36 5.50
N VAL A 196 -16.63 2.23 5.88
CA VAL A 196 -16.98 1.47 7.10
C VAL A 196 -16.14 1.91 8.29
N ILE A 197 -14.82 2.01 8.12
CA ILE A 197 -13.90 2.20 9.25
C ILE A 197 -13.62 3.67 9.55
N LEU A 198 -13.50 4.54 8.53
CA LEU A 198 -13.11 5.95 8.75
C LEU A 198 -14.17 6.75 9.53
N PRO A 199 -15.49 6.56 9.37
CA PRO A 199 -16.47 7.21 10.24
C PRO A 199 -16.20 6.93 11.73
N LYS A 200 -15.92 5.66 12.07
CA LYS A 200 -15.63 5.24 13.44
C LYS A 200 -14.36 5.92 14.00
N LEU A 201 -13.29 6.00 13.18
CA LEU A 201 -12.05 6.68 13.57
C LEU A 201 -12.29 8.18 13.80
N LEU A 202 -12.95 8.86 12.85
CA LEU A 202 -13.20 10.30 12.90
C LEU A 202 -14.13 10.67 14.07
N ASP A 203 -15.16 9.86 14.36
CA ASP A 203 -16.02 10.02 15.54
C ASP A 203 -15.20 9.94 16.86
N ARG A 204 -14.29 8.96 16.95
CA ARG A 204 -13.42 8.80 18.13
C ARG A 204 -12.43 9.96 18.28
N LEU A 205 -11.98 10.55 17.18
CA LEU A 205 -11.12 11.74 17.14
C LEU A 205 -11.91 13.05 17.33
N GLY A 206 -13.26 13.02 17.30
CA GLY A 206 -14.10 14.21 17.42
C GLY A 206 -14.01 15.15 16.22
N VAL A 207 -13.81 14.61 15.04
CA VAL A 207 -13.67 15.35 13.77
C VAL A 207 -15.03 15.36 13.05
N GLU A 208 -15.51 16.53 12.62
CA GLU A 208 -16.67 16.63 11.76
C GLU A 208 -16.33 16.20 10.32
N TYR A 209 -17.24 15.49 9.67
CA TYR A 209 -16.96 14.98 8.32
C TYR A 209 -18.17 14.97 7.38
N LYS A 210 -17.85 15.04 6.08
CA LYS A 210 -18.75 14.68 4.98
C LYS A 210 -18.08 13.58 4.17
N PHE A 211 -18.80 12.50 3.89
CA PHE A 211 -18.32 11.46 2.99
C PHE A 211 -18.83 11.66 1.57
N LEU A 212 -17.95 11.37 0.62
CA LEU A 212 -18.24 11.07 -0.76
C LEU A 212 -17.96 9.58 -0.97
N ASN A 213 -18.80 8.92 -1.79
CA ASN A 213 -18.57 7.53 -2.18
C ASN A 213 -18.36 6.58 -0.98
N ALA A 214 -19.29 6.64 0.02
CA ALA A 214 -19.14 5.93 1.29
C ALA A 214 -19.74 4.52 1.32
N ASP A 215 -20.63 4.18 0.38
CA ASP A 215 -21.34 2.90 0.39
C ASP A 215 -20.40 1.76 -0.02
N PRO A 216 -20.16 0.74 0.82
CA PRO A 216 -19.19 -0.31 0.54
C PRO A 216 -19.74 -1.34 -0.48
N THR A 217 -20.10 -0.87 -1.65
CA THR A 217 -20.68 -1.66 -2.74
C THR A 217 -19.63 -2.28 -3.65
N GLY A 218 -18.39 -1.74 -3.64
CA GLY A 218 -17.34 -2.14 -4.55
C GLY A 218 -17.57 -1.67 -6.01
N ASP A 219 -18.63 -0.89 -6.26
CA ASP A 219 -18.79 -0.17 -7.51
C ASP A 219 -18.09 1.19 -7.39
N PHE A 220 -16.80 1.18 -7.72
CA PHE A 220 -15.93 2.33 -7.53
C PHE A 220 -16.38 3.52 -8.36
N ALA A 221 -16.61 4.65 -7.70
CA ALA A 221 -17.15 5.86 -8.31
C ALA A 221 -16.20 6.50 -9.35
N HIS A 222 -14.90 6.28 -9.21
CA HIS A 222 -13.86 6.72 -10.14
C HIS A 222 -12.72 5.69 -10.16
N ASN A 223 -11.63 5.96 -10.89
CA ASN A 223 -10.43 5.10 -10.82
C ASN A 223 -9.92 5.09 -9.37
N PRO A 224 -9.73 3.91 -8.76
CA PRO A 224 -9.45 3.80 -7.33
C PRO A 224 -8.02 4.20 -6.92
N GLU A 225 -7.15 4.53 -7.85
CA GLU A 225 -5.83 5.05 -7.52
C GLU A 225 -5.93 6.52 -7.09
N PRO A 226 -5.47 6.92 -5.87
CA PRO A 226 -5.64 8.26 -5.33
C PRO A 226 -4.66 9.27 -5.93
N LEU A 227 -4.78 9.50 -7.23
CA LEU A 227 -4.01 10.47 -8.02
C LEU A 227 -4.89 11.65 -8.41
N GLU A 228 -4.31 12.84 -8.55
CA GLU A 228 -5.00 14.09 -8.86
C GLU A 228 -6.01 13.95 -10.01
N LYS A 229 -5.61 13.31 -11.10
CA LYS A 229 -6.46 13.10 -12.29
C LYS A 229 -7.76 12.32 -12.02
N ASN A 230 -7.85 11.60 -10.91
CA ASN A 230 -8.98 10.77 -10.52
C ASN A 230 -9.86 11.43 -9.44
N LEU A 231 -9.44 12.56 -8.85
CA LEU A 231 -9.99 13.12 -7.62
C LEU A 231 -10.72 14.46 -7.81
N SER A 232 -11.14 14.77 -9.04
CA SER A 232 -11.83 16.04 -9.35
C SER A 232 -13.05 16.28 -8.45
N GLY A 233 -13.82 15.23 -8.11
CA GLY A 233 -15.03 15.35 -7.29
C GLY A 233 -14.76 15.91 -5.90
N ILE A 234 -13.79 15.35 -5.17
CA ILE A 234 -13.44 15.85 -3.82
C ILE A 234 -12.68 17.18 -3.91
N MET A 235 -11.83 17.38 -4.93
CA MET A 235 -11.13 18.66 -5.12
C MET A 235 -12.14 19.81 -5.37
N ASP A 236 -13.20 19.58 -6.11
CA ASP A 236 -14.27 20.58 -6.36
C ASP A 236 -15.12 20.79 -5.10
N GLU A 237 -15.41 19.75 -4.32
CA GLU A 237 -16.08 19.90 -3.02
C GLU A 237 -15.24 20.73 -2.04
N MET A 238 -13.93 20.53 -1.98
CA MET A 238 -13.02 21.29 -1.14
C MET A 238 -12.99 22.78 -1.50
N LYS A 239 -13.12 23.16 -2.76
CA LYS A 239 -13.16 24.56 -3.23
C LYS A 239 -14.37 25.34 -2.69
N THR A 240 -15.37 24.67 -2.12
CA THR A 240 -16.50 25.35 -1.44
C THR A 240 -16.05 26.11 -0.19
N GLY A 241 -14.86 25.82 0.34
CA GLY A 241 -14.31 26.42 1.55
C GLY A 241 -14.96 25.92 2.85
N ALA A 242 -15.74 24.84 2.78
CA ALA A 242 -16.47 24.31 3.94
C ALA A 242 -15.62 23.37 4.83
N TYR A 243 -14.42 23.00 4.41
CA TYR A 243 -13.61 21.97 5.05
C TYR A 243 -12.17 22.44 5.26
N ASN A 244 -11.53 21.91 6.32
CA ASN A 244 -10.12 22.16 6.59
C ASN A 244 -9.19 21.24 5.80
N LEU A 245 -9.66 20.02 5.49
CA LEU A 245 -8.85 18.95 4.88
C LEU A 245 -9.74 18.00 4.08
N GLY A 246 -9.26 17.59 2.90
CA GLY A 246 -9.78 16.44 2.17
C GLY A 246 -8.93 15.20 2.46
N ILE A 247 -9.59 14.06 2.69
CA ILE A 247 -8.97 12.76 2.95
C ILE A 247 -9.44 11.78 1.87
N VAL A 248 -8.50 11.13 1.21
CA VAL A 248 -8.78 10.14 0.15
C VAL A 248 -8.04 8.86 0.47
N VAL A 249 -8.75 7.73 0.44
CA VAL A 249 -8.16 6.40 0.59
C VAL A 249 -8.48 5.52 -0.61
N ASP A 250 -7.63 4.53 -0.85
CA ASP A 250 -7.89 3.49 -1.83
C ASP A 250 -8.81 2.37 -1.28
N PRO A 251 -9.24 1.40 -2.10
CA PRO A 251 -10.25 0.41 -1.70
C PRO A 251 -9.96 -0.39 -0.45
N ASP A 252 -8.70 -0.67 -0.13
CA ASP A 252 -8.28 -1.45 1.04
C ASP A 252 -7.56 -0.61 2.11
N VAL A 253 -7.58 0.73 1.95
CA VAL A 253 -7.19 1.73 2.98
C VAL A 253 -5.72 1.58 3.42
N ASP A 254 -4.86 1.12 2.51
CA ASP A 254 -3.41 1.08 2.73
C ASP A 254 -2.70 2.30 2.11
N ARG A 255 -3.42 3.11 1.27
CA ARG A 255 -2.95 4.36 0.68
C ARG A 255 -3.79 5.54 1.10
N LEU A 256 -3.14 6.68 1.26
CA LEU A 256 -3.72 7.91 1.77
C LEU A 256 -3.22 9.11 0.96
N ALA A 257 -4.14 9.93 0.47
CA ALA A 257 -3.82 11.22 -0.09
C ALA A 257 -4.63 12.32 0.58
N PHE A 258 -4.06 13.51 0.66
CA PHE A 258 -4.71 14.68 1.23
C PHE A 258 -4.99 15.74 0.17
N ILE A 259 -6.09 16.49 0.39
CA ILE A 259 -6.47 17.67 -0.40
C ILE A 259 -6.44 18.87 0.53
N CYS A 260 -5.80 19.94 0.10
CA CYS A 260 -5.75 21.19 0.84
C CYS A 260 -7.14 21.86 0.93
N GLU A 261 -7.32 22.75 1.87
CA GLU A 261 -8.55 23.51 2.07
C GLU A 261 -8.97 24.36 0.86
N ASP A 262 -8.04 24.67 -0.04
CA ASP A 262 -8.28 25.42 -1.28
C ASP A 262 -8.59 24.52 -2.51
N GLY A 263 -8.68 23.20 -2.29
CA GLY A 263 -8.97 22.21 -3.32
C GLY A 263 -7.76 21.75 -4.14
N ARG A 264 -6.54 22.21 -3.83
CA ARG A 264 -5.32 21.68 -4.44
C ARG A 264 -4.88 20.37 -3.80
N MET A 265 -4.26 19.48 -4.56
CA MET A 265 -3.63 18.30 -3.99
C MET A 265 -2.52 18.68 -3.00
N PHE A 266 -2.51 18.04 -1.84
CA PHE A 266 -1.33 18.04 -0.98
C PHE A 266 -0.20 17.21 -1.63
N GLY A 267 -0.59 16.18 -2.37
CA GLY A 267 0.24 15.24 -3.11
C GLY A 267 0.45 13.93 -2.36
N GLU A 268 0.23 12.81 -3.04
CA GLU A 268 0.34 11.47 -2.46
C GLU A 268 1.75 11.19 -1.90
N GLU A 269 2.78 11.67 -2.61
CA GLU A 269 4.18 11.58 -2.15
C GLU A 269 4.41 12.32 -0.81
N TYR A 270 3.72 13.44 -0.60
CA TYR A 270 3.89 14.29 0.57
C TYR A 270 3.08 13.82 1.79
N THR A 271 2.20 12.85 1.64
CA THR A 271 1.55 12.17 2.77
C THR A 271 2.61 11.60 3.71
N LEU A 272 3.52 10.77 3.18
CA LEU A 272 4.62 10.20 3.96
C LEU A 272 5.58 11.28 4.47
N VAL A 273 5.93 12.26 3.63
CA VAL A 273 6.87 13.34 4.01
C VAL A 273 6.36 14.12 5.22
N SER A 274 5.08 14.52 5.23
CA SER A 274 4.50 15.30 6.32
C SER A 274 4.34 14.51 7.62
N VAL A 275 3.94 13.23 7.51
CA VAL A 275 3.85 12.36 8.70
C VAL A 275 5.25 12.07 9.25
N ALA A 276 6.24 11.87 8.37
CA ALA A 276 7.64 11.67 8.77
C ALA A 276 8.23 12.92 9.46
N ASP A 277 7.96 14.12 8.97
CA ASP A 277 8.37 15.36 9.62
C ASP A 277 7.86 15.43 11.07
N TYR A 278 6.59 15.08 11.26
CA TYR A 278 5.98 15.05 12.58
C TYR A 278 6.62 14.00 13.50
N VAL A 279 6.77 12.77 13.03
CA VAL A 279 7.40 11.67 13.78
C VAL A 279 8.84 12.04 14.14
N LEU A 280 9.64 12.50 13.18
CA LEU A 280 11.05 12.85 13.37
C LEU A 280 11.26 14.04 14.31
N SER A 281 10.30 14.96 14.38
CA SER A 281 10.36 16.06 15.34
C SER A 281 10.22 15.63 16.80
N HIS A 282 9.67 14.45 17.06
CA HIS A 282 9.50 13.86 18.40
C HIS A 282 10.48 12.69 18.64
N THR A 283 10.72 11.88 17.61
CA THR A 283 11.56 10.70 17.66
C THR A 283 12.56 10.76 16.50
N PRO A 284 13.67 11.51 16.63
CA PRO A 284 14.71 11.56 15.60
C PRO A 284 15.23 10.15 15.27
N GLY A 285 15.42 9.85 13.99
CA GLY A 285 15.83 8.50 13.57
C GLY A 285 15.94 8.35 12.06
N ASN A 286 16.11 7.12 11.62
CA ASN A 286 16.23 6.78 10.21
C ASN A 286 14.86 6.65 9.55
N THR A 287 14.81 6.90 8.24
CA THR A 287 13.63 6.68 7.42
C THR A 287 13.93 5.81 6.19
N VAL A 288 12.89 5.15 5.69
CA VAL A 288 12.99 4.34 4.47
C VAL A 288 11.80 4.64 3.55
N SER A 289 12.07 4.78 2.26
CA SER A 289 11.03 4.64 1.23
C SER A 289 11.55 3.87 0.02
N ASN A 290 10.66 3.56 -0.93
CA ASN A 290 11.12 2.89 -2.14
C ASN A 290 11.87 3.85 -3.09
N LEU A 291 12.63 3.28 -4.03
CA LEU A 291 13.45 4.04 -4.99
C LEU A 291 12.67 5.04 -5.85
N SER A 292 11.38 4.79 -6.08
CA SER A 292 10.52 5.65 -6.92
C SER A 292 9.84 6.78 -6.14
N SER A 293 10.08 6.91 -4.84
CA SER A 293 9.50 7.96 -3.99
C SER A 293 10.26 9.27 -4.07
N THR A 294 9.58 10.37 -3.71
CA THR A 294 10.18 11.71 -3.72
C THR A 294 11.40 11.81 -2.81
N ARG A 295 12.41 12.57 -3.25
CA ARG A 295 13.58 12.93 -2.41
C ARG A 295 13.23 13.84 -1.23
N ALA A 296 12.03 14.44 -1.20
CA ALA A 296 11.61 15.29 -0.10
C ALA A 296 11.67 14.55 1.25
N LEU A 297 11.41 13.24 1.31
CA LEU A 297 11.57 12.45 2.52
C LEU A 297 13.04 12.42 2.98
N ARG A 298 13.98 12.22 2.05
CA ARG A 298 15.43 12.26 2.36
C ARG A 298 15.81 13.61 2.95
N ASP A 299 15.35 14.69 2.34
CA ASP A 299 15.71 16.05 2.76
C ASP A 299 15.16 16.37 4.15
N VAL A 300 13.89 16.00 4.42
CA VAL A 300 13.28 16.14 5.75
C VAL A 300 14.01 15.26 6.79
N THR A 301 14.38 14.03 6.44
CA THR A 301 15.12 13.14 7.35
C THR A 301 16.47 13.76 7.74
N GLN A 302 17.19 14.31 6.78
CA GLN A 302 18.48 14.98 7.02
C GLN A 302 18.33 16.25 7.86
N GLN A 303 17.26 17.03 7.68
CA GLN A 303 16.95 18.20 8.52
C GLN A 303 16.76 17.82 10.00
N HIS A 304 16.21 16.63 10.27
CA HIS A 304 16.09 16.09 11.63
C HIS A 304 17.32 15.29 12.09
N GLY A 305 18.43 15.29 11.34
CA GLY A 305 19.68 14.61 11.69
C GLY A 305 19.67 13.11 11.52
N GLY A 306 18.65 12.54 10.87
CA GLY A 306 18.54 11.11 10.57
C GLY A 306 19.20 10.72 9.24
N THR A 307 19.19 9.42 8.97
CA THR A 307 19.67 8.83 7.70
C THR A 307 18.49 8.26 6.91
N TYR A 308 18.36 8.70 5.67
CA TYR A 308 17.42 8.13 4.71
C TYR A 308 18.06 6.95 3.96
N THR A 309 17.29 5.86 3.81
CA THR A 309 17.70 4.70 3.00
C THR A 309 16.60 4.36 2.00
N ALA A 310 16.98 4.13 0.74
CA ALA A 310 16.06 3.67 -0.29
C ALA A 310 15.98 2.13 -0.31
N ALA A 311 14.78 1.59 -0.52
CA ALA A 311 14.52 0.18 -0.74
C ALA A 311 14.07 -0.09 -2.19
N ALA A 312 14.13 -1.34 -2.64
CA ALA A 312 13.43 -1.77 -3.85
C ALA A 312 11.93 -1.48 -3.74
N VAL A 313 11.25 -1.32 -4.88
CA VAL A 313 9.79 -1.04 -4.90
C VAL A 313 9.02 -2.24 -4.39
N GLY A 314 8.02 -1.96 -3.57
CA GLY A 314 7.13 -2.95 -2.93
C GLY A 314 7.28 -2.95 -1.41
N GLU A 315 6.14 -3.04 -0.74
CA GLU A 315 6.02 -2.92 0.71
C GLU A 315 6.96 -3.85 1.48
N VAL A 316 7.05 -5.13 1.09
CA VAL A 316 7.94 -6.12 1.71
C VAL A 316 9.40 -5.66 1.71
N ASN A 317 9.85 -5.05 0.61
CA ASN A 317 11.22 -4.55 0.51
C ASN A 317 11.45 -3.34 1.42
N VAL A 318 10.44 -2.47 1.51
CA VAL A 318 10.48 -1.30 2.40
C VAL A 318 10.51 -1.74 3.86
N THR A 319 9.59 -2.61 4.28
CA THR A 319 9.51 -3.10 5.67
C THR A 319 10.76 -3.87 6.09
N THR A 320 11.30 -4.71 5.21
CA THR A 320 12.58 -5.41 5.43
C THR A 320 13.71 -4.42 5.66
N LYS A 321 13.83 -3.41 4.80
CA LYS A 321 14.85 -2.37 4.93
C LYS A 321 14.66 -1.52 6.19
N MET A 322 13.42 -1.20 6.56
CA MET A 322 13.11 -0.48 7.79
C MET A 322 13.62 -1.24 9.03
N LYS A 323 13.41 -2.56 9.09
CA LYS A 323 13.91 -3.42 10.18
C LYS A 323 15.44 -3.45 10.22
N GLU A 324 16.09 -3.57 9.05
CA GLU A 324 17.54 -3.61 8.94
C GLU A 324 18.22 -2.34 9.47
N VAL A 325 17.65 -1.16 9.19
CA VAL A 325 18.25 0.13 9.56
C VAL A 325 17.66 0.75 10.81
N GLY A 326 16.69 0.07 11.45
CA GLY A 326 15.98 0.59 12.62
C GLY A 326 15.24 1.88 12.31
N ALA A 327 14.54 1.95 11.16
CA ALA A 327 13.80 3.14 10.76
C ALA A 327 12.60 3.39 11.68
N VAL A 328 12.43 4.64 12.11
CA VAL A 328 11.31 5.05 12.98
C VAL A 328 10.02 5.31 12.22
N ILE A 329 10.13 5.56 10.92
CA ILE A 329 9.01 5.71 9.98
C ILE A 329 9.50 5.39 8.56
N GLY A 330 8.60 4.91 7.73
CA GLY A 330 8.85 4.66 6.31
C GLY A 330 7.57 4.54 5.52
N GLY A 331 7.69 4.11 4.27
CA GLY A 331 6.54 3.90 3.41
C GLY A 331 6.85 3.99 1.93
N GLU A 332 5.84 4.31 1.15
CA GLU A 332 5.95 4.44 -0.29
C GLU A 332 5.33 5.77 -0.77
N GLY A 333 5.87 6.34 -1.84
CA GLY A 333 5.40 7.59 -2.44
C GLY A 333 3.99 7.53 -3.07
N ASN A 334 3.29 6.43 -2.91
CA ASN A 334 1.89 6.24 -3.32
C ASN A 334 0.88 6.56 -2.21
N GLY A 335 1.30 7.25 -1.15
CA GLY A 335 0.50 7.56 0.02
C GLY A 335 0.54 6.51 1.14
N GLY A 336 1.37 5.48 1.01
CA GLY A 336 1.52 4.43 2.01
C GLY A 336 2.44 4.85 3.16
N VAL A 337 1.91 4.93 4.37
CA VAL A 337 2.65 5.24 5.61
C VAL A 337 2.84 3.96 6.41
N ILE A 338 4.08 3.67 6.81
CA ILE A 338 4.43 2.54 7.67
C ILE A 338 5.04 3.09 8.94
N TYR A 339 4.37 2.87 10.07
CA TYR A 339 4.82 3.33 11.39
C TYR A 339 5.05 2.13 12.32
N PRO A 340 6.32 1.77 12.60
CA PRO A 340 6.67 0.54 13.33
C PRO A 340 6.09 0.42 14.74
N GLU A 341 5.75 1.53 15.40
CA GLU A 341 5.07 1.50 16.71
C GLU A 341 3.67 0.85 16.59
N SER A 342 3.01 0.96 15.43
CA SER A 342 1.77 0.26 15.12
C SER A 342 2.07 -1.14 14.59
N HIS A 343 2.56 -1.22 13.37
CA HIS A 343 2.94 -2.47 12.70
C HIS A 343 3.82 -2.19 11.46
N TYR A 344 4.36 -3.24 10.84
CA TYR A 344 5.12 -3.17 9.61
C TYR A 344 4.24 -3.39 8.37
N GLY A 345 3.23 -2.54 8.21
CA GLY A 345 2.33 -2.48 7.05
C GLY A 345 1.91 -1.04 6.77
N ARG A 346 1.50 -0.76 5.54
CA ARG A 346 0.98 0.57 5.18
C ARG A 346 -0.40 0.75 5.79
N ASP A 347 -0.61 1.88 6.48
CA ASP A 347 -1.81 2.13 7.26
C ASP A 347 -2.30 3.58 7.13
N ALA A 348 -3.43 3.76 6.43
CA ALA A 348 -4.02 5.07 6.26
C ALA A 348 -4.63 5.62 7.57
N LEU A 349 -5.10 4.77 8.51
CA LEU A 349 -5.64 5.22 9.79
C LEU A 349 -4.56 5.86 10.64
N VAL A 350 -3.40 5.21 10.71
CA VAL A 350 -2.19 5.75 11.36
C VAL A 350 -1.77 7.07 10.70
N GLY A 351 -1.73 7.10 9.36
CA GLY A 351 -1.40 8.29 8.59
C GLY A 351 -2.34 9.46 8.88
N ILE A 352 -3.65 9.23 8.92
CA ILE A 352 -4.68 10.24 9.24
C ILE A 352 -4.50 10.76 10.67
N ALA A 353 -4.36 9.88 11.64
CA ALA A 353 -4.27 10.26 13.05
C ALA A 353 -3.00 11.07 13.35
N LEU A 354 -1.84 10.66 12.81
CA LEU A 354 -0.58 11.39 12.94
C LEU A 354 -0.60 12.74 12.19
N PHE A 355 -1.17 12.78 10.99
CA PHE A 355 -1.30 14.02 10.22
C PHE A 355 -2.21 15.04 10.93
N LEU A 356 -3.36 14.61 11.44
CA LEU A 356 -4.28 15.48 12.19
C LEU A 356 -3.65 15.96 13.51
N SER A 357 -2.88 15.10 14.21
CA SER A 357 -2.10 15.50 15.38
C SER A 357 -1.09 16.59 15.03
N SER A 358 -0.31 16.38 13.96
CA SER A 358 0.64 17.38 13.46
C SER A 358 -0.04 18.71 13.13
N LEU A 359 -1.16 18.67 12.41
CA LEU A 359 -1.89 19.87 11.99
C LEU A 359 -2.48 20.62 13.21
N ALA A 360 -2.98 19.88 14.19
CA ALA A 360 -3.51 20.48 15.45
C ALA A 360 -2.41 21.19 16.24
N HIS A 361 -1.22 20.60 16.34
CA HIS A 361 -0.09 21.22 17.04
C HIS A 361 0.47 22.44 16.30
N LYS A 362 0.56 22.38 14.96
CA LYS A 362 1.08 23.49 14.15
C LYS A 362 0.09 24.66 14.02
N GLY A 363 -1.22 24.40 14.13
CA GLY A 363 -2.27 25.41 14.07
C GLY A 363 -2.30 26.20 12.75
N CYS A 364 -1.88 25.58 11.65
CA CYS A 364 -1.80 26.19 10.32
C CYS A 364 -2.78 25.52 9.36
N LYS A 365 -2.98 26.11 8.17
CA LYS A 365 -3.74 25.49 7.08
C LYS A 365 -2.93 24.37 6.44
N VAL A 366 -3.63 23.45 5.78
CA VAL A 366 -2.99 22.33 5.09
C VAL A 366 -2.10 22.81 3.95
N SER A 367 -2.53 23.82 3.19
CA SER A 367 -1.72 24.44 2.13
C SER A 367 -0.47 25.15 2.68
N GLU A 368 -0.56 25.75 3.84
CA GLU A 368 0.59 26.37 4.53
C GLU A 368 1.58 25.31 5.01
N LEU A 369 1.08 24.20 5.57
CA LEU A 369 1.90 23.05 5.93
C LEU A 369 2.64 22.49 4.70
N ARG A 370 1.91 22.30 3.58
CA ARG A 370 2.51 21.81 2.32
C ARG A 370 3.66 22.70 1.84
N ALA A 371 3.51 24.00 1.97
CA ALA A 371 4.51 24.98 1.54
C ALA A 371 5.80 24.97 2.40
N THR A 372 5.81 24.30 3.56
CA THR A 372 7.03 24.16 4.38
C THR A 372 7.98 23.10 3.88
N PHE A 373 7.51 22.18 3.04
CA PHE A 373 8.33 21.09 2.49
C PHE A 373 9.02 21.48 1.18
N PRO A 374 10.19 20.90 0.88
CA PRO A 374 10.83 21.06 -0.43
C PRO A 374 9.89 20.67 -1.56
N GLU A 375 9.86 21.46 -2.63
CA GLU A 375 8.96 21.21 -3.75
C GLU A 375 9.64 20.42 -4.85
N TYR A 376 9.10 19.24 -5.12
CA TYR A 376 9.53 18.36 -6.21
C TYR A 376 8.32 17.84 -6.98
N PHE A 377 8.54 17.56 -8.27
CA PHE A 377 7.52 17.02 -9.18
C PHE A 377 8.05 15.74 -9.84
N ILE A 378 7.20 14.71 -9.88
CA ILE A 378 7.52 13.42 -10.48
C ILE A 378 6.74 13.25 -11.78
N ALA A 379 7.45 13.12 -12.88
CA ALA A 379 6.91 12.70 -14.17
C ALA A 379 6.94 11.15 -14.26
N LYS A 380 5.82 10.55 -14.66
CA LYS A 380 5.65 9.09 -14.79
C LYS A 380 5.50 8.73 -16.27
N ASN A 381 6.59 8.29 -16.87
CA ASN A 381 6.68 7.87 -18.26
C ASN A 381 6.87 6.34 -18.38
N ARG A 382 6.79 5.79 -19.60
CA ARG A 382 7.04 4.39 -19.89
C ARG A 382 7.63 4.19 -21.28
N ILE A 383 8.35 3.09 -21.43
CA ILE A 383 8.85 2.57 -22.71
C ILE A 383 8.10 1.26 -22.95
N ASP A 384 7.38 1.15 -24.05
CA ASP A 384 6.73 -0.10 -24.47
C ASP A 384 7.77 -1.06 -25.04
N LEU A 385 7.74 -2.33 -24.65
CA LEU A 385 8.70 -3.35 -25.01
C LEU A 385 8.21 -4.20 -26.17
N THR A 386 9.14 -4.62 -27.01
CA THR A 386 8.90 -5.68 -28.00
C THR A 386 9.36 -7.04 -27.43
N PRO A 387 8.85 -8.18 -27.95
CA PRO A 387 9.28 -9.50 -27.50
C PRO A 387 10.79 -9.77 -27.64
N SER A 388 11.47 -9.03 -28.50
CA SER A 388 12.91 -9.14 -28.74
C SER A 388 13.76 -8.22 -27.87
N THR A 389 13.14 -7.36 -27.03
CA THR A 389 13.87 -6.38 -26.23
C THR A 389 14.51 -7.05 -25.02
N ASP A 390 15.85 -7.03 -24.96
CA ASP A 390 16.62 -7.44 -23.77
C ASP A 390 16.70 -6.28 -22.78
N VAL A 391 15.78 -6.27 -21.83
CA VAL A 391 15.64 -5.21 -20.83
C VAL A 391 16.85 -5.15 -19.92
N ASP A 392 17.40 -6.29 -19.51
CA ASP A 392 18.50 -6.35 -18.56
C ASP A 392 19.79 -5.80 -19.21
N ALA A 393 20.02 -6.13 -20.48
CA ALA A 393 21.13 -5.55 -21.25
C ALA A 393 20.99 -4.02 -21.44
N ILE A 394 19.77 -3.52 -21.65
CA ILE A 394 19.50 -2.06 -21.75
C ILE A 394 19.81 -1.39 -20.43
N LEU A 395 19.28 -1.89 -19.31
CA LEU A 395 19.51 -1.32 -17.98
C LEU A 395 20.99 -1.30 -17.62
N GLU A 396 21.74 -2.36 -17.94
CA GLU A 396 23.18 -2.41 -17.70
C GLU A 396 23.94 -1.36 -18.54
N LYS A 397 23.56 -1.15 -19.82
CA LYS A 397 24.15 -0.09 -20.65
C LYS A 397 23.86 1.30 -20.09
N VAL A 398 22.63 1.55 -19.62
CA VAL A 398 22.27 2.83 -18.99
C VAL A 398 23.10 3.04 -17.73
N LYS A 399 23.25 2.02 -16.88
CA LYS A 399 24.10 2.07 -15.68
C LYS A 399 25.55 2.44 -16.02
N GLN A 400 26.11 1.83 -17.05
CA GLN A 400 27.48 2.12 -17.49
C GLN A 400 27.62 3.55 -18.03
N LEU A 401 26.65 4.03 -18.83
CA LEU A 401 26.67 5.37 -19.40
C LEU A 401 26.66 6.47 -18.32
N TYR A 402 25.94 6.24 -17.23
CA TYR A 402 25.82 7.19 -16.11
C TYR A 402 26.69 6.82 -14.90
N SER A 403 27.75 6.01 -15.09
CA SER A 403 28.63 5.55 -14.01
C SER A 403 29.37 6.67 -13.26
N ASN A 404 29.42 7.89 -13.79
CA ASN A 404 29.95 9.07 -13.10
C ASN A 404 28.96 9.74 -12.16
N GLU A 405 27.70 9.35 -12.21
CA GLU A 405 26.63 9.81 -11.32
C GLU A 405 26.40 8.82 -10.17
N GLN A 406 25.58 9.20 -9.21
CA GLN A 406 25.21 8.28 -8.14
C GLN A 406 24.14 7.31 -8.69
N VAL A 407 24.54 6.05 -8.91
CA VAL A 407 23.65 4.99 -9.43
C VAL A 407 23.26 4.01 -8.33
N ASN A 408 21.97 3.67 -8.28
CA ASN A 408 21.43 2.60 -7.42
C ASN A 408 20.71 1.57 -8.31
N ASP A 409 21.12 0.32 -8.24
CA ASP A 409 20.65 -0.80 -9.10
C ASP A 409 19.94 -1.91 -8.35
N ILE A 410 19.46 -1.65 -7.13
CA ILE A 410 18.74 -2.66 -6.32
C ILE A 410 17.39 -3.08 -6.92
N ASP A 411 16.76 -2.21 -7.77
CA ASP A 411 15.52 -2.52 -8.50
C ASP A 411 15.51 -1.72 -9.81
N GLY A 412 16.06 -2.29 -10.87
CA GLY A 412 16.31 -1.57 -12.12
C GLY A 412 17.51 -0.65 -12.03
N VAL A 413 17.41 0.59 -12.52
CA VAL A 413 18.50 1.58 -12.48
C VAL A 413 17.94 2.95 -12.10
N LYS A 414 18.31 3.44 -10.93
CA LYS A 414 18.07 4.82 -10.52
C LYS A 414 19.37 5.62 -10.62
N ILE A 415 19.30 6.78 -11.27
CA ILE A 415 20.39 7.73 -11.41
C ILE A 415 20.01 8.98 -10.62
N ASP A 416 20.77 9.28 -9.57
CA ASP A 416 20.62 10.49 -8.77
C ASP A 416 21.62 11.55 -9.22
N PHE A 417 21.09 12.68 -9.69
CA PHE A 417 21.82 13.90 -9.96
C PHE A 417 21.73 14.85 -8.74
N PRO A 418 22.51 15.92 -8.66
CA PRO A 418 22.48 16.83 -7.52
C PRO A 418 21.08 17.39 -7.18
N ASP A 419 20.28 17.71 -8.21
CA ASP A 419 18.98 18.40 -8.10
C ASP A 419 17.77 17.61 -8.64
N LYS A 420 17.98 16.41 -9.19
CA LYS A 420 16.96 15.59 -9.85
C LYS A 420 17.35 14.11 -9.84
N TRP A 421 16.42 13.23 -10.17
CA TRP A 421 16.73 11.81 -10.40
C TRP A 421 15.83 11.22 -11.50
N VAL A 422 16.28 10.10 -12.05
CA VAL A 422 15.47 9.23 -12.93
C VAL A 422 15.62 7.78 -12.53
N HIS A 423 14.51 7.03 -12.57
CA HIS A 423 14.47 5.61 -12.24
C HIS A 423 13.82 4.82 -13.37
N LEU A 424 14.58 3.87 -13.94
CA LEU A 424 14.13 2.92 -14.96
C LEU A 424 13.93 1.56 -14.30
N ARG A 425 12.73 1.02 -14.42
CA ARG A 425 12.39 -0.28 -13.82
C ARG A 425 11.50 -1.11 -14.74
N LYS A 426 11.85 -2.38 -14.90
CA LYS A 426 11.00 -3.36 -15.58
C LYS A 426 9.67 -3.51 -14.83
N SER A 427 8.55 -3.46 -15.55
CA SER A 427 7.25 -3.77 -14.94
C SER A 427 7.11 -5.28 -14.75
N ASN A 428 6.62 -5.68 -13.57
CA ASN A 428 6.33 -7.10 -13.28
C ASN A 428 4.99 -7.56 -13.86
N THR A 429 4.18 -6.63 -14.41
CA THR A 429 2.80 -6.89 -14.82
C THR A 429 2.51 -6.57 -16.27
N GLU A 430 3.37 -5.78 -16.90
CA GLU A 430 3.20 -5.26 -18.27
C GLU A 430 4.53 -5.34 -19.03
N PRO A 431 4.53 -5.53 -20.35
CA PRO A 431 5.74 -5.51 -21.16
C PRO A 431 6.26 -4.08 -21.38
N ILE A 432 6.63 -3.40 -20.30
CA ILE A 432 7.13 -2.02 -20.31
C ILE A 432 8.34 -1.83 -19.37
N ILE A 433 9.14 -0.80 -19.64
CA ILE A 433 10.01 -0.18 -18.65
C ILE A 433 9.31 1.07 -18.13
N ARG A 434 9.10 1.17 -16.83
CA ARG A 434 8.65 2.40 -16.17
C ARG A 434 9.81 3.36 -16.08
N VAL A 435 9.60 4.62 -16.45
CA VAL A 435 10.60 5.68 -16.39
C VAL A 435 10.02 6.82 -15.55
N TYR A 436 10.39 6.85 -14.28
CA TYR A 436 9.98 7.92 -13.37
C TYR A 436 11.14 8.89 -13.19
N SER A 437 10.85 10.18 -13.19
CA SER A 437 11.85 11.21 -13.05
C SER A 437 11.34 12.35 -12.17
N GLU A 438 12.20 12.87 -11.31
CA GLU A 438 11.87 13.96 -10.38
C GLU A 438 12.80 15.14 -10.60
N ALA A 439 12.23 16.34 -10.55
CA ALA A 439 12.94 17.61 -10.60
C ALA A 439 12.15 18.71 -9.86
N SER A 440 12.71 19.93 -9.81
CA SER A 440 12.08 21.10 -9.17
C SER A 440 10.86 21.65 -9.91
N THR A 441 10.61 21.22 -11.16
CA THR A 441 9.38 21.54 -11.92
C THR A 441 8.93 20.32 -12.72
N MET A 442 7.63 20.25 -13.05
CA MET A 442 7.09 19.15 -13.85
C MET A 442 7.71 19.11 -15.25
N GLU A 443 7.96 20.27 -15.86
CA GLU A 443 8.60 20.38 -17.18
C GLU A 443 10.01 19.81 -17.16
N ALA A 444 10.80 20.12 -16.11
CA ALA A 444 12.17 19.62 -15.97
C ALA A 444 12.16 18.09 -15.69
N ALA A 445 11.23 17.60 -14.88
CA ALA A 445 11.05 16.18 -14.61
C ALA A 445 10.71 15.41 -15.90
N ASP A 446 9.73 15.87 -16.66
CA ASP A 446 9.30 15.25 -17.91
C ASP A 446 10.40 15.30 -18.98
N ALA A 447 11.10 16.43 -19.10
CA ALA A 447 12.24 16.57 -20.01
C ALA A 447 13.37 15.56 -19.68
N LEU A 448 13.69 15.37 -18.40
CA LEU A 448 14.65 14.35 -17.96
C LEU A 448 14.20 12.94 -18.35
N GLY A 449 12.94 12.59 -18.05
CA GLY A 449 12.39 11.29 -18.40
C GLY A 449 12.44 11.01 -19.90
N LYS A 450 12.01 11.97 -20.72
CA LYS A 450 12.07 11.89 -22.21
C LYS A 450 13.48 11.78 -22.74
N HIS A 451 14.44 12.53 -22.17
CA HIS A 451 15.83 12.41 -22.55
C HIS A 451 16.36 10.98 -22.33
N ILE A 452 16.12 10.41 -21.16
CA ILE A 452 16.58 9.05 -20.87
C ILE A 452 15.83 8.00 -21.73
N MET A 453 14.55 8.20 -22.03
CA MET A 453 13.82 7.34 -22.97
C MET A 453 14.47 7.38 -24.36
N GLN A 454 14.89 8.56 -24.86
CA GLN A 454 15.58 8.67 -26.14
C GLN A 454 16.92 7.93 -26.10
N VAL A 455 17.70 8.05 -25.03
CA VAL A 455 18.94 7.28 -24.84
C VAL A 455 18.67 5.77 -24.92
N VAL A 456 17.59 5.29 -24.33
CA VAL A 456 17.21 3.87 -24.41
C VAL A 456 16.81 3.46 -25.84
N TYR A 457 16.06 4.30 -26.56
CA TYR A 457 15.69 4.03 -27.95
C TYR A 457 16.89 3.98 -28.87
N ASP A 458 17.89 4.85 -28.65
CA ASP A 458 19.12 4.89 -29.44
C ASP A 458 20.02 3.65 -29.18
N MET A 459 19.77 2.88 -28.12
CA MET A 459 20.49 1.64 -27.77
C MET A 459 19.83 0.36 -28.30
N GLN A 460 18.58 0.45 -28.75
CA GLN A 460 17.83 -0.69 -29.34
C GLN A 460 18.18 -0.90 -30.80
#